data_2c4b38bb63ba47847555cbb34c7ed342
#
_entry.id   2c4b38bb63ba47847555cbb34c7ed342
#
_cell.length_a   1.000
_cell.length_b   1.000
_cell.length_c   1.000
_cell.angle_alpha   90.00
_cell.angle_beta   90.00
_cell.angle_gamma   90.00
#
_symmetry.space_group_name_H-M   'P 1'
#
loop_
_entity.id
_entity.type
_entity.pdbx_description
1 polymer ?
#
loop_
_entity_poly.entity_id
_entity_poly.type
_entity_poly.pdbx_seq_one_letter_code
_entity_poly.pdbx_strand_id
1 'polypeptide(L)'
;MHAATLSSHIGTAMPILDIKHVTTYRYSRRVSFGQHRMMLLPRDDENQKVIAYELQITPEPKRIDWSRDAFDNHVAIAQFDQCAEELSFVSKVRLDHAPANFRASDVDPSASHYPFTYSADDRAALNRYLRLPASRRTIDRWSAQFLANDNSANLYDLLVDMTRAIKQTIKHESRHEEGIQDPVQTLSLASGSCRDVAVLMIAALRSRGIAARFVSGYVHLIDDDEDDADDIDGGNTHAWVQVYVPGPGWVDFDPAAGVTENHTLIRVATVQEPREAIPLQGTWYGSSSDHLAMNVAVRVRAQEVSSNRNR
;
A
#
# COMPACT_ATOMS: atom_id res chain seq x y z
N MET A 1 7.85 -12.56 -47.62
CA MET A 1 8.98 -12.45 -46.69
C MET A 1 8.80 -11.15 -45.92
N HIS A 2 8.22 -11.22 -44.72
CA HIS A 2 8.09 -10.06 -43.84
C HIS A 2 9.09 -10.29 -42.72
N ALA A 3 10.12 -9.45 -42.68
CA ALA A 3 11.08 -9.44 -41.57
C ALA A 3 10.44 -8.72 -40.38
N ALA A 4 10.18 -9.43 -39.31
CA ALA A 4 9.80 -8.83 -38.04
C ALA A 4 11.07 -8.23 -37.40
N THR A 5 11.11 -6.92 -37.32
CA THR A 5 12.16 -6.18 -36.61
C THR A 5 11.91 -6.35 -35.10
N LEU A 6 12.68 -7.18 -34.46
CA LEU A 6 12.77 -7.26 -33.00
C LEU A 6 13.45 -5.97 -32.51
N SER A 7 12.65 -5.08 -31.94
CA SER A 7 13.14 -3.92 -31.19
C SER A 7 13.85 -4.42 -29.94
N SER A 8 15.18 -4.27 -29.90
CA SER A 8 16.02 -4.56 -28.73
C SER A 8 15.68 -3.53 -27.64
N HIS A 9 14.86 -3.93 -26.65
CA HIS A 9 14.76 -3.21 -25.39
C HIS A 9 16.13 -3.36 -24.71
N ILE A 10 16.87 -2.27 -24.65
CA ILE A 10 18.02 -2.13 -23.74
C ILE A 10 17.44 -2.25 -22.34
N GLY A 11 17.65 -3.41 -21.71
CA GLY A 11 17.20 -3.66 -20.34
C GLY A 11 17.94 -2.71 -19.39
N THR A 12 17.29 -1.68 -18.94
CA THR A 12 17.65 -1.01 -17.69
C THR A 12 17.55 -2.06 -16.61
N ALA A 13 18.69 -2.40 -15.97
CA ALA A 13 18.69 -3.31 -14.84
C ALA A 13 17.71 -2.78 -13.80
N MET A 14 16.76 -3.64 -13.40
CA MET A 14 15.74 -3.25 -12.42
C MET A 14 16.41 -3.04 -11.08
N PRO A 15 16.01 -2.02 -10.30
CA PRO A 15 16.65 -1.74 -9.02
C PRO A 15 16.35 -2.88 -8.03
N ILE A 16 17.40 -3.42 -7.43
CA ILE A 16 17.25 -4.29 -6.27
C ILE A 16 17.12 -3.39 -5.06
N LEU A 17 16.04 -3.59 -4.30
CA LEU A 17 15.76 -2.83 -3.09
C LEU A 17 16.01 -3.70 -1.85
N ASP A 18 16.75 -3.17 -0.88
CA ASP A 18 16.89 -3.72 0.46
C ASP A 18 15.98 -2.94 1.41
N ILE A 19 15.04 -3.64 2.06
CA ILE A 19 14.05 -3.08 2.98
C ILE A 19 14.32 -3.64 4.36
N LYS A 20 14.40 -2.77 5.37
CA LYS A 20 14.44 -3.14 6.78
C LYS A 20 13.30 -2.46 7.51
N HIS A 21 12.39 -3.25 8.09
CA HIS A 21 11.31 -2.78 8.94
C HIS A 21 11.54 -3.28 10.36
N VAL A 22 11.55 -2.37 11.33
CA VAL A 22 11.68 -2.66 12.76
C VAL A 22 10.47 -2.10 13.48
N THR A 23 9.80 -2.94 14.28
CA THR A 23 8.77 -2.50 15.22
C THR A 23 9.16 -2.97 16.61
N THR A 24 9.21 -2.05 17.58
CA THR A 24 9.59 -2.36 18.97
C THR A 24 8.55 -1.81 19.92
N TYR A 25 8.05 -2.69 20.79
CA TYR A 25 7.20 -2.34 21.93
C TYR A 25 8.02 -2.40 23.21
N ARG A 26 7.89 -1.40 24.08
CA ARG A 26 8.57 -1.33 25.38
C ARG A 26 7.57 -1.23 26.50
N TYR A 27 7.87 -1.94 27.60
CA TYR A 27 7.06 -2.04 28.78
C TYR A 27 7.88 -1.72 30.03
N SER A 28 7.25 -1.17 31.07
CA SER A 28 7.89 -0.82 32.35
C SER A 28 8.29 -2.03 33.19
N ARG A 29 7.75 -3.18 32.87
CA ARG A 29 8.05 -4.50 33.49
C ARG A 29 7.81 -5.63 32.51
N ARG A 30 8.23 -6.84 32.89
CA ARG A 30 7.98 -8.03 32.10
C ARG A 30 6.49 -8.31 31.97
N VAL A 31 5.99 -8.37 30.75
CA VAL A 31 4.62 -8.72 30.39
C VAL A 31 4.60 -9.98 29.55
N SER A 32 3.49 -10.70 29.52
CA SER A 32 3.30 -11.84 28.62
C SER A 32 2.61 -11.40 27.33
N PHE A 33 2.88 -12.14 26.26
CA PHE A 33 2.40 -11.82 24.91
C PHE A 33 1.41 -12.86 24.44
N GLY A 34 0.31 -12.41 23.86
CA GLY A 34 -0.61 -13.24 23.09
C GLY A 34 -0.12 -13.45 21.66
N GLN A 35 -1.01 -13.88 20.78
CA GLN A 35 -0.67 -14.04 19.37
C GLN A 35 -0.42 -12.67 18.72
N HIS A 36 0.62 -12.63 17.86
CA HIS A 36 0.92 -11.49 17.01
C HIS A 36 0.84 -11.90 15.55
N ARG A 37 -0.06 -11.22 14.82
CA ARG A 37 -0.24 -11.37 13.38
C ARG A 37 0.58 -10.32 12.65
N MET A 38 1.33 -10.75 11.65
CA MET A 38 2.24 -9.91 10.86
C MET A 38 1.94 -10.04 9.38
N MET A 39 2.00 -8.90 8.67
CA MET A 39 1.98 -8.79 7.21
C MET A 39 3.15 -7.90 6.81
N LEU A 40 4.35 -8.46 6.82
CA LEU A 40 5.62 -7.75 6.57
C LEU A 40 6.38 -8.30 5.35
N LEU A 41 5.97 -9.45 4.83
CA LEU A 41 6.55 -10.07 3.65
C LEU A 41 5.75 -9.63 2.41
N PRO A 42 6.35 -8.88 1.47
CA PRO A 42 5.75 -8.57 0.18
C PRO A 42 5.37 -9.84 -0.58
N ARG A 43 4.37 -9.74 -1.42
CA ARG A 43 4.02 -10.83 -2.34
C ARG A 43 4.69 -10.60 -3.68
N ASP A 44 5.00 -11.70 -4.37
CA ASP A 44 5.47 -11.65 -5.74
C ASP A 44 4.33 -11.28 -6.68
N ASP A 45 4.62 -10.45 -7.67
CA ASP A 45 3.76 -10.16 -8.80
C ASP A 45 4.59 -9.74 -10.03
N GLU A 46 3.94 -9.21 -11.06
CA GLU A 46 4.60 -8.83 -12.32
C GLU A 46 5.59 -7.67 -12.15
N ASN A 47 5.41 -6.84 -11.09
CA ASN A 47 6.17 -5.62 -10.87
C ASN A 47 7.16 -5.72 -9.70
N GLN A 48 7.10 -6.80 -8.92
CA GLN A 48 8.01 -7.01 -7.80
C GLN A 48 8.20 -8.50 -7.51
N LYS A 49 9.44 -8.89 -7.16
CA LYS A 49 9.80 -10.25 -6.81
C LYS A 49 10.71 -10.30 -5.60
N VAL A 50 10.31 -11.04 -4.58
CA VAL A 50 11.13 -11.25 -3.38
C VAL A 50 12.31 -12.17 -3.69
N ILE A 51 13.53 -11.66 -3.50
CA ILE A 51 14.77 -12.42 -3.67
C ILE A 51 15.15 -13.11 -2.36
N ALA A 52 14.99 -12.41 -1.22
CA ALA A 52 15.30 -12.93 0.10
C ALA A 52 14.41 -12.30 1.17
N TYR A 53 14.13 -13.05 2.22
CA TYR A 53 13.36 -12.61 3.38
C TYR A 53 13.94 -13.18 4.67
N GLU A 54 14.07 -12.32 5.69
CA GLU A 54 14.46 -12.68 7.04
C GLU A 54 13.50 -12.03 8.03
N LEU A 55 12.97 -12.79 8.99
CA LEU A 55 12.18 -12.29 10.11
C LEU A 55 12.83 -12.71 11.42
N GLN A 56 13.24 -11.73 12.21
CA GLN A 56 13.77 -11.92 13.56
C GLN A 56 12.80 -11.33 14.57
N ILE A 57 12.47 -12.08 15.62
CA ILE A 57 11.56 -11.66 16.69
C ILE A 57 12.26 -11.85 18.04
N THR A 58 12.19 -10.85 18.91
CA THR A 58 12.76 -10.88 20.25
C THR A 58 11.71 -10.46 21.29
N PRO A 59 11.38 -11.27 22.31
CA PRO A 59 11.93 -12.60 22.58
C PRO A 59 11.54 -13.60 21.49
N GLU A 60 12.36 -14.65 21.34
CA GLU A 60 12.09 -15.71 20.35
C GLU A 60 10.71 -16.32 20.59
N PRO A 61 9.84 -16.39 19.56
CA PRO A 61 8.52 -16.97 19.69
C PRO A 61 8.62 -18.49 19.82
N LYS A 62 7.70 -19.09 20.59
CA LYS A 62 7.55 -20.54 20.68
C LYS A 62 7.29 -21.18 19.33
N ARG A 63 6.54 -20.47 18.46
CA ARG A 63 6.12 -20.94 17.14
C ARG A 63 5.77 -19.76 16.24
N ILE A 64 6.06 -19.90 14.94
CA ILE A 64 5.58 -19.03 13.88
C ILE A 64 4.84 -19.87 12.85
N ASP A 65 3.58 -19.54 12.60
CA ASP A 65 2.76 -20.17 11.56
C ASP A 65 2.62 -19.23 10.36
N TRP A 66 2.94 -19.73 9.19
CA TRP A 66 2.79 -19.00 7.93
C TRP A 66 1.57 -19.47 7.16
N SER A 67 0.84 -18.52 6.59
CA SER A 67 -0.33 -18.78 5.75
C SER A 67 -0.51 -17.70 4.68
N ARG A 68 -1.49 -17.91 3.80
CA ARG A 68 -2.02 -16.89 2.90
C ARG A 68 -3.43 -16.54 3.34
N ASP A 69 -3.78 -15.24 3.29
CA ASP A 69 -5.15 -14.81 3.53
C ASP A 69 -6.02 -14.93 2.25
N ALA A 70 -7.29 -14.52 2.35
CA ALA A 70 -8.25 -14.56 1.24
C ALA A 70 -7.90 -13.62 0.07
N PHE A 71 -6.91 -12.75 0.25
CA PHE A 71 -6.40 -11.82 -0.77
C PHE A 71 -5.02 -12.24 -1.29
N ASP A 72 -4.56 -13.44 -0.88
CA ASP A 72 -3.25 -13.99 -1.20
C ASP A 72 -2.07 -13.22 -0.58
N ASN A 73 -2.29 -12.46 0.48
CA ASN A 73 -1.21 -11.82 1.22
C ASN A 73 -0.51 -12.84 2.15
N HIS A 74 0.80 -12.67 2.35
CA HIS A 74 1.53 -13.44 3.34
C HIS A 74 1.14 -13.01 4.77
N VAL A 75 0.78 -13.97 5.59
CA VAL A 75 0.45 -13.76 7.01
C VAL A 75 1.30 -14.68 7.87
N ALA A 76 2.00 -14.10 8.84
CA ALA A 76 2.69 -14.86 9.87
C ALA A 76 1.99 -14.63 11.21
N ILE A 77 1.85 -15.69 12.02
CA ILE A 77 1.31 -15.63 13.38
C ILE A 77 2.35 -16.16 14.33
N ALA A 78 2.90 -15.30 15.20
CA ALA A 78 3.83 -15.66 16.25
C ALA A 78 3.09 -15.92 17.57
N GLN A 79 3.51 -16.99 18.28
CA GLN A 79 3.02 -17.37 19.60
C GLN A 79 4.18 -17.37 20.60
N PHE A 80 3.92 -16.85 21.80
CA PHE A 80 4.94 -16.67 22.82
C PHE A 80 4.59 -17.46 24.10
N ASP A 81 5.62 -17.90 24.80
CA ASP A 81 5.53 -18.51 26.15
C ASP A 81 6.46 -17.83 27.16
N GLN A 82 7.16 -16.77 26.71
CA GLN A 82 8.07 -16.00 27.53
C GLN A 82 7.47 -14.63 27.86
N CYS A 83 7.89 -14.08 29.02
CA CYS A 83 7.62 -12.70 29.40
C CYS A 83 8.87 -11.85 29.12
N ALA A 84 8.68 -10.61 28.67
CA ALA A 84 9.78 -9.65 28.47
C ALA A 84 9.32 -8.21 28.72
N GLU A 85 10.27 -7.28 28.85
CA GLU A 85 10.03 -5.85 28.92
C GLU A 85 10.07 -5.19 27.53
N GLU A 86 10.54 -5.95 26.54
CA GLU A 86 10.59 -5.51 25.15
C GLU A 86 10.12 -6.62 24.21
N LEU A 87 9.37 -6.26 23.18
CA LEU A 87 8.99 -7.13 22.07
C LEU A 87 9.37 -6.44 20.76
N SER A 88 10.29 -7.04 20.01
CA SER A 88 10.83 -6.48 18.79
C SER A 88 10.62 -7.42 17.60
N PHE A 89 10.25 -6.84 16.46
CA PHE A 89 10.11 -7.51 15.17
C PHE A 89 11.01 -6.82 14.15
N VAL A 90 11.92 -7.56 13.56
CA VAL A 90 12.82 -7.09 12.51
C VAL A 90 12.58 -7.90 11.24
N SER A 91 12.03 -7.26 10.23
CA SER A 91 11.83 -7.82 8.89
C SER A 91 12.86 -7.24 7.94
N LYS A 92 13.57 -8.09 7.21
CA LYS A 92 14.48 -7.71 6.14
C LYS A 92 14.04 -8.37 4.86
N VAL A 93 13.87 -7.57 3.81
CA VAL A 93 13.45 -8.03 2.49
C VAL A 93 14.45 -7.54 1.46
N ARG A 94 14.88 -8.42 0.57
CA ARG A 94 15.53 -8.06 -0.69
C ARG A 94 14.57 -8.32 -1.83
N LEU A 95 14.35 -7.31 -2.64
CA LEU A 95 13.29 -7.29 -3.64
C LEU A 95 13.84 -6.79 -4.99
N ASP A 96 13.51 -7.50 -6.06
CA ASP A 96 13.62 -7.01 -7.43
C ASP A 96 12.35 -6.20 -7.73
N HIS A 97 12.49 -4.93 -8.15
CA HIS A 97 11.38 -4.01 -8.30
C HIS A 97 11.32 -3.46 -9.73
N ALA A 98 10.25 -3.81 -10.44
CA ALA A 98 9.98 -3.44 -11.83
C ALA A 98 8.64 -2.70 -11.93
N PRO A 99 8.56 -1.43 -11.51
CA PRO A 99 7.31 -0.70 -11.53
C PRO A 99 6.78 -0.53 -12.96
N ALA A 100 5.48 -0.77 -13.13
CA ALA A 100 4.79 -0.54 -14.39
C ALA A 100 4.29 0.91 -14.44
N ASN A 101 4.51 1.57 -15.59
CA ASN A 101 3.93 2.87 -15.88
C ASN A 101 2.54 2.68 -16.48
N PHE A 102 1.54 3.30 -15.88
CA PHE A 102 0.19 3.35 -16.43
C PHE A 102 0.02 4.54 -17.37
N ARG A 103 -0.49 4.29 -18.57
CA ARG A 103 -0.72 5.30 -19.63
C ARG A 103 -2.17 5.24 -20.10
N ALA A 104 -2.67 6.34 -20.62
CA ALA A 104 -4.00 6.39 -21.24
C ALA A 104 -4.17 5.35 -22.37
N SER A 105 -3.09 5.04 -23.11
CA SER A 105 -3.10 4.03 -24.17
C SER A 105 -3.29 2.58 -23.68
N ASP A 106 -3.08 2.32 -22.40
CA ASP A 106 -3.17 0.97 -21.82
C ASP A 106 -4.62 0.61 -21.45
N VAL A 107 -5.50 1.62 -21.39
CA VAL A 107 -6.93 1.44 -21.12
C VAL A 107 -7.61 0.78 -22.31
N ASP A 108 -8.40 -0.29 -22.04
CA ASP A 108 -9.23 -0.89 -23.08
C ASP A 108 -10.15 0.16 -23.72
N PRO A 109 -10.24 0.25 -25.06
CA PRO A 109 -11.08 1.21 -25.75
C PRO A 109 -12.54 1.23 -25.30
N SER A 110 -13.10 0.08 -24.88
CA SER A 110 -14.48 -0.04 -24.38
C SER A 110 -14.69 0.64 -23.01
N ALA A 111 -13.61 0.89 -22.25
CA ALA A 111 -13.61 1.55 -20.96
C ALA A 111 -12.88 2.90 -20.95
N SER A 112 -12.47 3.41 -22.12
CA SER A 112 -11.73 4.68 -22.24
C SER A 112 -12.53 5.88 -21.73
N HIS A 113 -13.87 5.78 -21.68
CA HIS A 113 -14.77 6.81 -21.17
C HIS A 113 -15.64 6.26 -20.04
N TYR A 114 -15.78 7.05 -18.97
CA TYR A 114 -16.79 6.85 -17.94
C TYR A 114 -18.11 7.49 -18.38
N PRO A 115 -19.28 6.88 -18.14
CA PRO A 115 -19.46 5.57 -17.52
C PRO A 115 -19.15 4.42 -18.48
N PHE A 116 -18.56 3.36 -17.93
CA PHE A 116 -18.31 2.10 -18.63
C PHE A 116 -18.89 0.92 -17.82
N THR A 117 -18.90 -0.27 -18.42
CA THR A 117 -19.37 -1.48 -17.74
C THR A 117 -18.30 -2.55 -17.80
N TYR A 118 -17.93 -3.12 -16.65
CA TYR A 118 -17.08 -4.30 -16.59
C TYR A 118 -17.73 -5.49 -17.32
N SER A 119 -16.91 -6.37 -17.90
CA SER A 119 -17.37 -7.66 -18.39
C SER A 119 -18.10 -8.44 -17.28
N ALA A 120 -18.93 -9.41 -17.62
CA ALA A 120 -19.66 -10.22 -16.63
C ALA A 120 -18.68 -10.96 -15.70
N ASP A 121 -17.58 -11.47 -16.24
CA ASP A 121 -16.55 -12.21 -15.50
C ASP A 121 -15.77 -11.27 -14.56
N ASP A 122 -15.31 -10.12 -15.06
CA ASP A 122 -14.64 -9.11 -14.23
C ASP A 122 -15.58 -8.63 -13.11
N ARG A 123 -16.84 -8.32 -13.42
CA ARG A 123 -17.80 -7.85 -12.43
C ARG A 123 -18.02 -8.88 -11.32
N ALA A 124 -18.06 -10.17 -11.64
CA ALA A 124 -18.17 -11.24 -10.66
C ALA A 124 -16.94 -11.29 -9.73
N ALA A 125 -15.75 -11.22 -10.31
CA ALA A 125 -14.47 -11.24 -9.56
C ALA A 125 -14.28 -9.96 -8.72
N LEU A 126 -14.72 -8.81 -9.22
CA LEU A 126 -14.54 -7.49 -8.60
C LEU A 126 -15.66 -7.11 -7.62
N ASN A 127 -16.69 -7.93 -7.45
CA ASN A 127 -17.90 -7.57 -6.68
C ASN A 127 -17.59 -7.04 -5.28
N ARG A 128 -16.61 -7.63 -4.57
CA ARG A 128 -16.19 -7.17 -3.24
C ARG A 128 -15.57 -5.76 -3.26
N TYR A 129 -14.94 -5.37 -4.34
CA TYR A 129 -14.24 -4.08 -4.54
C TYR A 129 -15.14 -2.99 -5.12
N LEU A 130 -16.42 -3.32 -5.37
CA LEU A 130 -17.48 -2.42 -5.84
C LEU A 130 -18.47 -2.07 -4.71
N ARG A 131 -18.25 -2.54 -3.48
CA ARG A 131 -19.14 -2.26 -2.35
C ARG A 131 -19.20 -0.78 -2.05
N LEU A 132 -20.41 -0.25 -1.98
CA LEU A 132 -20.65 1.17 -1.75
C LEU A 132 -20.33 1.57 -0.29
N PRO A 133 -19.76 2.78 -0.08
CA PRO A 133 -19.55 3.31 1.26
C PRO A 133 -20.88 3.66 1.93
N ALA A 134 -20.90 3.63 3.28
CA ALA A 134 -22.08 4.01 4.06
C ALA A 134 -22.49 5.48 3.84
N SER A 135 -21.51 6.36 3.69
CA SER A 135 -21.65 7.82 3.47
C SER A 135 -21.83 8.23 2.01
N ARG A 136 -22.44 7.39 1.21
CA ARG A 136 -22.54 7.49 -0.26
C ARG A 136 -22.92 8.89 -0.78
N ARG A 137 -23.95 9.53 -0.24
CA ARG A 137 -24.47 10.79 -0.81
C ARG A 137 -23.47 11.94 -0.84
N THR A 138 -22.68 12.11 0.22
CA THR A 138 -21.65 13.15 0.29
C THR A 138 -20.51 12.84 -0.65
N ILE A 139 -20.08 11.57 -0.69
CA ILE A 139 -19.02 11.11 -1.57
C ILE A 139 -19.45 11.19 -3.05
N ASP A 140 -20.67 10.81 -3.40
CA ASP A 140 -21.22 10.97 -4.74
C ASP A 140 -21.18 12.44 -5.20
N ARG A 141 -21.58 13.37 -4.33
CA ARG A 141 -21.53 14.79 -4.66
C ARG A 141 -20.10 15.28 -4.86
N TRP A 142 -19.18 14.89 -3.98
CA TRP A 142 -17.80 15.27 -4.10
C TRP A 142 -17.15 14.69 -5.36
N SER A 143 -17.34 13.42 -5.65
CA SER A 143 -16.75 12.76 -6.82
C SER A 143 -17.38 13.22 -8.14
N ALA A 144 -18.59 13.81 -8.13
CA ALA A 144 -19.25 14.34 -9.33
C ALA A 144 -18.50 15.54 -9.95
N GLN A 145 -17.69 16.27 -9.18
CA GLN A 145 -16.92 17.42 -9.70
C GLN A 145 -15.90 17.03 -10.78
N PHE A 146 -15.52 15.76 -10.87
CA PHE A 146 -14.59 15.23 -11.86
C PHE A 146 -15.27 14.78 -13.16
N LEU A 147 -16.58 14.95 -13.27
CA LEU A 147 -17.36 14.57 -14.45
C LEU A 147 -17.81 15.82 -15.20
N ALA A 148 -17.94 15.70 -16.50
CA ALA A 148 -18.59 16.73 -17.33
C ALA A 148 -20.08 16.86 -17.01
N ASN A 149 -20.75 17.87 -17.56
CA ASN A 149 -22.19 18.14 -17.31
C ASN A 149 -23.14 16.98 -17.73
N ASP A 150 -22.70 16.14 -18.66
CA ASP A 150 -23.39 14.93 -19.10
C ASP A 150 -23.06 13.68 -18.25
N ASN A 151 -22.35 13.86 -17.14
CA ASN A 151 -21.82 12.81 -16.26
C ASN A 151 -20.80 11.88 -16.94
N SER A 152 -20.10 12.33 -17.98
CA SER A 152 -19.03 11.60 -18.64
C SER A 152 -17.64 12.12 -18.24
N ALA A 153 -16.61 11.31 -18.44
CA ALA A 153 -15.20 11.69 -18.34
C ALA A 153 -14.32 10.71 -19.13
N ASN A 154 -13.15 11.12 -19.58
CA ASN A 154 -12.10 10.18 -19.93
C ASN A 154 -11.67 9.43 -18.67
N LEU A 155 -11.59 8.09 -18.70
CA LEU A 155 -11.31 7.30 -17.49
C LEU A 155 -9.92 7.60 -16.91
N TYR A 156 -8.91 7.70 -17.77
CA TYR A 156 -7.55 8.04 -17.33
C TYR A 156 -7.51 9.40 -16.63
N ASP A 157 -8.08 10.43 -17.26
CA ASP A 157 -8.11 11.79 -16.72
C ASP A 157 -8.88 11.84 -15.40
N LEU A 158 -10.03 11.16 -15.31
CA LEU A 158 -10.82 11.04 -14.07
C LEU A 158 -9.99 10.51 -12.89
N LEU A 159 -9.20 9.45 -13.12
CA LEU A 159 -8.37 8.83 -12.08
C LEU A 159 -7.21 9.74 -11.68
N VAL A 160 -6.55 10.36 -12.66
CA VAL A 160 -5.44 11.31 -12.43
C VAL A 160 -5.91 12.55 -11.71
N ASP A 161 -7.00 13.17 -12.16
CA ASP A 161 -7.54 14.41 -11.59
C ASP A 161 -8.05 14.19 -10.16
N MET A 162 -8.70 13.05 -9.88
CA MET A 162 -9.12 12.69 -8.52
C MET A 162 -7.91 12.52 -7.60
N THR A 163 -6.86 11.83 -8.05
CA THR A 163 -5.62 11.63 -7.29
C THR A 163 -4.98 12.97 -6.92
N ARG A 164 -4.82 13.85 -7.92
CA ARG A 164 -4.22 15.18 -7.75
C ARG A 164 -5.07 16.11 -6.88
N ALA A 165 -6.39 16.09 -7.06
CA ALA A 165 -7.30 16.92 -6.29
C ALA A 165 -7.27 16.55 -4.79
N ILE A 166 -7.20 15.27 -4.43
CA ILE A 166 -7.03 14.85 -3.05
C ILE A 166 -5.74 15.42 -2.47
N LYS A 167 -4.60 15.27 -3.17
CA LYS A 167 -3.32 15.84 -2.74
C LYS A 167 -3.37 17.35 -2.54
N GLN A 168 -4.06 18.07 -3.40
CA GLN A 168 -4.14 19.53 -3.37
C GLN A 168 -5.07 20.06 -2.28
N THR A 169 -6.13 19.31 -1.95
CA THR A 169 -7.20 19.80 -1.08
C THR A 169 -7.16 19.20 0.32
N ILE A 170 -6.50 18.05 0.50
CA ILE A 170 -6.38 17.38 1.81
C ILE A 170 -4.93 17.48 2.29
N LYS A 171 -4.73 18.16 3.43
CA LYS A 171 -3.43 18.25 4.07
C LYS A 171 -3.02 16.88 4.61
N HIS A 172 -1.85 16.37 4.21
CA HIS A 172 -1.31 15.15 4.79
C HIS A 172 -0.81 15.42 6.22
N GLU A 173 -1.30 14.65 7.18
CA GLU A 173 -0.91 14.73 8.60
C GLU A 173 -0.78 13.31 9.18
N SER A 174 0.32 13.07 9.92
CA SER A 174 0.43 11.86 10.73
C SER A 174 -0.61 11.91 11.86
N ARG A 175 -1.38 10.83 12.00
CA ARG A 175 -2.39 10.73 13.04
C ARG A 175 -1.95 9.72 14.09
N HIS A 176 -2.05 10.12 15.35
CA HIS A 176 -1.77 9.25 16.51
C HIS A 176 -3.01 8.48 16.99
N GLU A 177 -4.21 8.90 16.54
CA GLU A 177 -5.43 8.19 16.88
C GLU A 177 -5.48 6.85 16.15
N GLU A 178 -5.93 5.82 16.88
CA GLU A 178 -6.17 4.52 16.30
C GLU A 178 -7.27 4.56 15.24
N GLY A 179 -7.14 3.72 14.23
CA GLY A 179 -8.15 3.54 13.18
C GLY A 179 -7.97 4.50 12.00
N ILE A 180 -9.04 4.63 11.23
CA ILE A 180 -9.08 5.37 9.96
C ILE A 180 -10.25 6.32 10.01
N GLN A 181 -10.08 7.54 9.50
CA GLN A 181 -11.16 8.52 9.40
C GLN A 181 -12.23 8.04 8.40
N ASP A 182 -13.49 8.32 8.71
CA ASP A 182 -14.54 8.20 7.70
C ASP A 182 -14.26 9.16 6.53
N PRO A 183 -14.50 8.76 5.27
CA PRO A 183 -14.25 9.61 4.10
C PRO A 183 -14.90 10.99 4.15
N VAL A 184 -16.10 11.12 4.74
CA VAL A 184 -16.77 12.41 4.91
C VAL A 184 -16.05 13.26 5.95
N GLN A 185 -15.52 12.64 6.99
CA GLN A 185 -14.72 13.34 8.01
C GLN A 185 -13.42 13.86 7.38
N THR A 186 -12.72 13.05 6.58
CA THR A 186 -11.51 13.48 5.87
C THR A 186 -11.80 14.69 4.97
N LEU A 187 -12.90 14.67 4.22
CA LEU A 187 -13.32 15.82 3.40
C LEU A 187 -13.65 17.05 4.24
N SER A 188 -14.33 16.89 5.38
CA SER A 188 -14.76 18.03 6.21
C SER A 188 -13.61 18.68 6.96
N LEU A 189 -12.61 17.90 7.39
CA LEU A 189 -11.41 18.38 8.06
C LEU A 189 -10.36 18.91 7.07
N ALA A 190 -10.46 18.51 5.80
CA ALA A 190 -9.45 18.74 4.77
C ALA A 190 -8.04 18.31 5.24
N SER A 191 -7.96 17.28 6.09
CA SER A 191 -6.70 16.69 6.57
C SER A 191 -6.87 15.21 6.89
N GLY A 192 -5.76 14.45 6.78
CA GLY A 192 -5.73 13.03 7.09
C GLY A 192 -4.39 12.37 6.78
N SER A 193 -4.23 11.15 7.26
CA SER A 193 -3.06 10.30 6.95
C SER A 193 -3.16 9.70 5.55
N CYS A 194 -2.08 9.06 5.07
CA CYS A 194 -2.10 8.30 3.81
C CYS A 194 -3.23 7.26 3.76
N ARG A 195 -3.56 6.63 4.89
CA ARG A 195 -4.67 5.67 5.01
C ARG A 195 -6.02 6.36 4.80
N ASP A 196 -6.22 7.53 5.38
CA ASP A 196 -7.48 8.26 5.32
C ASP A 196 -7.77 8.76 3.90
N VAL A 197 -6.77 9.30 3.20
CA VAL A 197 -6.93 9.75 1.81
C VAL A 197 -7.07 8.59 0.84
N ALA A 198 -6.42 7.45 1.08
CA ALA A 198 -6.63 6.24 0.30
C ALA A 198 -8.08 5.74 0.43
N VAL A 199 -8.64 5.72 1.65
CA VAL A 199 -10.03 5.32 1.89
C VAL A 199 -11.03 6.30 1.27
N LEU A 200 -10.74 7.61 1.29
CA LEU A 200 -11.53 8.61 0.61
C LEU A 200 -11.59 8.33 -0.91
N MET A 201 -10.45 8.10 -1.55
CA MET A 201 -10.38 7.80 -2.98
C MET A 201 -11.11 6.49 -3.31
N ILE A 202 -10.91 5.42 -2.52
CA ILE A 202 -11.62 4.14 -2.69
C ILE A 202 -13.14 4.35 -2.60
N ALA A 203 -13.62 5.10 -1.63
CA ALA A 203 -15.04 5.40 -1.47
C ALA A 203 -15.60 6.16 -2.67
N ALA A 204 -14.86 7.15 -3.18
CA ALA A 204 -15.23 7.93 -4.35
C ALA A 204 -15.32 7.07 -5.62
N LEU A 205 -14.31 6.24 -5.87
CA LEU A 205 -14.27 5.34 -7.03
C LEU A 205 -15.40 4.30 -6.96
N ARG A 206 -15.59 3.65 -5.81
CA ARG A 206 -16.67 2.68 -5.62
C ARG A 206 -18.06 3.31 -5.79
N SER A 207 -18.24 4.56 -5.37
CA SER A 207 -19.49 5.30 -5.58
C SER A 207 -19.79 5.55 -7.07
N ARG A 208 -18.76 5.58 -7.90
CA ARG A 208 -18.85 5.65 -9.37
C ARG A 208 -18.91 4.28 -10.05
N GLY A 209 -18.98 3.19 -9.30
CA GLY A 209 -18.97 1.84 -9.85
C GLY A 209 -17.60 1.39 -10.39
N ILE A 210 -16.52 2.06 -9.98
CA ILE A 210 -15.14 1.71 -10.32
C ILE A 210 -14.55 0.87 -9.19
N ALA A 211 -14.06 -0.33 -9.51
CA ALA A 211 -13.48 -1.24 -8.53
C ALA A 211 -12.16 -0.71 -8.00
N ALA A 212 -12.05 -0.60 -6.67
CA ALA A 212 -10.87 -0.12 -5.99
C ALA A 212 -10.60 -0.91 -4.73
N ARG A 213 -9.29 -1.06 -4.37
CA ARG A 213 -8.84 -1.77 -3.16
C ARG A 213 -7.74 -1.02 -2.45
N PHE A 214 -7.60 -1.30 -1.17
CA PHE A 214 -6.59 -0.70 -0.31
C PHE A 214 -5.26 -1.46 -0.42
N VAL A 215 -4.17 -0.71 -0.44
CA VAL A 215 -2.80 -1.25 -0.43
C VAL A 215 -2.05 -0.70 0.77
N SER A 216 -1.34 -1.57 1.46
CA SER A 216 -0.37 -1.23 2.49
C SER A 216 1.01 -1.71 2.05
N GLY A 217 2.04 -0.90 2.28
CA GLY A 217 3.39 -1.24 1.87
C GLY A 217 4.42 -0.21 2.32
N TYR A 218 5.45 -0.06 1.51
CA TYR A 218 6.55 0.87 1.74
C TYR A 218 6.68 1.84 0.57
N VAL A 219 7.29 3.00 0.83
CA VAL A 219 7.70 3.94 -0.20
C VAL A 219 9.22 4.03 -0.22
N HIS A 220 9.81 4.00 -1.42
CA HIS A 220 11.23 4.27 -1.63
C HIS A 220 11.40 5.75 -2.01
N LEU A 221 11.98 6.55 -1.14
CA LEU A 221 12.30 7.94 -1.41
C LEU A 221 13.66 8.00 -2.14
N ILE A 222 13.69 8.59 -3.32
CA ILE A 222 14.87 8.58 -4.21
C ILE A 222 15.95 9.56 -3.74
N ASP A 223 15.58 10.58 -2.93
CA ASP A 223 16.42 11.70 -2.52
C ASP A 223 16.86 11.67 -1.03
N ASP A 224 16.71 10.53 -0.33
CA ASP A 224 17.18 10.45 1.05
C ASP A 224 18.72 10.42 1.06
N ASP A 225 19.34 11.57 1.35
CA ASP A 225 20.76 11.68 1.70
C ASP A 225 21.09 10.70 2.83
N GLU A 226 22.16 9.93 2.65
CA GLU A 226 22.49 8.70 3.40
C GLU A 226 22.67 8.87 4.92
N ASP A 227 22.78 10.09 5.44
CA ASP A 227 23.31 10.34 6.79
C ASP A 227 22.27 10.64 7.89
N ASP A 228 21.01 10.99 7.56
CA ASP A 228 20.02 11.41 8.58
C ASP A 228 18.90 10.38 8.88
N ALA A 229 19.00 9.17 8.39
CA ALA A 229 17.89 8.20 8.39
C ALA A 229 17.79 7.29 9.65
N ASP A 230 18.51 7.58 10.74
CA ASP A 230 18.40 6.76 11.96
C ASP A 230 17.18 7.08 12.83
N ASP A 231 16.44 8.16 12.53
CA ASP A 231 15.39 8.69 13.42
C ASP A 231 14.05 9.01 12.71
N ILE A 232 13.73 8.40 11.57
CA ILE A 232 12.43 8.63 10.93
C ILE A 232 11.40 7.66 11.51
N ASP A 233 10.68 8.13 12.52
CA ASP A 233 9.52 7.47 13.12
C ASP A 233 8.45 7.18 12.04
N GLY A 234 8.38 5.94 11.57
CA GLY A 234 7.37 5.45 10.61
C GLY A 234 7.47 5.97 9.17
N GLY A 235 8.55 6.71 8.80
CA GLY A 235 8.63 7.52 7.57
C GLY A 235 8.40 6.78 6.25
N ASN A 236 8.69 5.49 6.15
CA ASN A 236 8.59 4.72 4.91
C ASN A 236 7.43 3.71 4.87
N THR A 237 6.60 3.59 5.92
CA THR A 237 5.34 2.86 5.83
C THR A 237 4.31 3.70 5.09
N HIS A 238 3.60 3.09 4.14
CA HIS A 238 2.70 3.84 3.29
C HIS A 238 1.40 3.09 2.98
N ALA A 239 0.39 3.83 2.53
CA ALA A 239 -0.87 3.28 2.09
C ALA A 239 -1.39 4.06 0.88
N TRP A 240 -1.96 3.33 -0.09
CA TRP A 240 -2.48 3.90 -1.33
C TRP A 240 -3.64 3.06 -1.90
N VAL A 241 -4.01 3.31 -3.12
CA VAL A 241 -5.15 2.71 -3.80
C VAL A 241 -4.70 1.91 -5.01
N GLN A 242 -5.25 0.73 -5.20
CA GLN A 242 -5.28 0.10 -6.52
C GLN A 242 -6.68 0.19 -7.11
N VAL A 243 -6.74 0.58 -8.38
CA VAL A 243 -7.95 0.68 -9.19
C VAL A 243 -7.89 -0.38 -10.27
N TYR A 244 -8.98 -1.14 -10.45
CA TYR A 244 -9.05 -2.07 -11.56
C TYR A 244 -9.51 -1.34 -12.82
N VAL A 245 -8.62 -1.27 -13.79
CA VAL A 245 -8.83 -0.63 -15.09
C VAL A 245 -8.89 -1.74 -16.15
N PRO A 246 -9.96 -1.82 -16.96
CA PRO A 246 -9.99 -2.76 -18.09
C PRO A 246 -8.82 -2.50 -19.05
N GLY A 247 -8.11 -3.58 -19.39
CA GLY A 247 -6.84 -3.56 -20.11
C GLY A 247 -5.67 -3.89 -19.18
N PRO A 248 -5.12 -2.95 -18.42
CA PRO A 248 -3.95 -3.19 -17.56
C PRO A 248 -4.26 -3.95 -16.26
N GLY A 249 -5.53 -4.05 -15.84
CA GLY A 249 -5.89 -4.68 -14.58
C GLY A 249 -5.75 -3.75 -13.37
N TRP A 250 -5.08 -4.21 -12.29
CA TRP A 250 -4.88 -3.42 -11.07
C TRP A 250 -3.74 -2.41 -11.21
N VAL A 251 -4.09 -1.12 -11.14
CA VAL A 251 -3.17 0.02 -11.28
C VAL A 251 -3.08 0.80 -9.98
N ASP A 252 -1.88 1.18 -9.57
CA ASP A 252 -1.63 1.93 -8.35
C ASP A 252 -1.85 3.45 -8.55
N PHE A 253 -2.50 4.08 -7.56
CA PHE A 253 -2.69 5.53 -7.46
C PHE A 253 -2.41 5.97 -6.04
N ASP A 254 -1.52 6.94 -5.87
CA ASP A 254 -1.17 7.48 -4.55
C ASP A 254 -1.76 8.88 -4.33
N PRO A 255 -2.94 8.98 -3.69
CA PRO A 255 -3.55 10.27 -3.43
C PRO A 255 -2.82 11.08 -2.35
N ALA A 256 -1.98 10.48 -1.51
CA ALA A 256 -1.19 11.20 -0.52
C ALA A 256 0.00 11.93 -1.17
N ALA A 257 0.65 11.33 -2.14
CA ALA A 257 1.71 11.93 -2.94
C ALA A 257 1.18 12.73 -4.14
N GLY A 258 -0.02 12.41 -4.63
CA GLY A 258 -0.62 13.02 -5.84
C GLY A 258 -0.03 12.46 -7.12
N VAL A 259 0.58 11.27 -7.06
CA VAL A 259 1.26 10.63 -8.18
C VAL A 259 0.48 9.41 -8.70
N THR A 260 0.64 9.18 -9.98
CA THR A 260 0.05 8.06 -10.72
C THR A 260 1.14 7.15 -11.32
N GLU A 261 2.40 7.54 -11.16
CA GLU A 261 3.57 6.77 -11.55
C GLU A 261 4.12 6.01 -10.34
N ASN A 262 4.38 4.71 -10.52
CA ASN A 262 4.56 3.79 -9.41
C ASN A 262 6.02 3.37 -9.17
N HIS A 263 6.98 4.27 -9.43
CA HIS A 263 8.41 3.93 -9.31
C HIS A 263 8.90 3.73 -7.88
N THR A 264 8.11 4.16 -6.89
CA THR A 264 8.52 4.20 -5.48
C THR A 264 7.71 3.30 -4.55
N LEU A 265 6.59 2.74 -5.03
CA LEU A 265 5.64 2.00 -4.19
C LEU A 265 5.94 0.49 -4.15
N ILE A 266 6.15 -0.07 -2.96
CA ILE A 266 6.45 -1.48 -2.73
C ILE A 266 5.27 -2.11 -1.99
N ARG A 267 4.50 -2.98 -2.65
CA ARG A 267 3.28 -3.59 -2.12
C ARG A 267 3.60 -4.72 -1.15
N VAL A 268 3.06 -4.63 0.07
CA VAL A 268 3.12 -5.70 1.07
C VAL A 268 1.78 -6.43 1.13
N ALA A 269 0.69 -5.69 1.27
CA ALA A 269 -0.65 -6.28 1.35
C ALA A 269 -1.67 -5.50 0.53
N THR A 270 -2.55 -6.23 -0.16
CA THR A 270 -3.72 -5.69 -0.87
C THR A 270 -4.98 -6.28 -0.27
N VAL A 271 -5.94 -5.43 0.13
CA VAL A 271 -7.13 -5.87 0.87
C VAL A 271 -8.38 -5.10 0.42
N GLN A 272 -9.55 -5.58 0.83
CA GLN A 272 -10.79 -4.87 0.60
C GLN A 272 -10.96 -3.70 1.57
N GLU A 273 -10.67 -3.92 2.86
CA GLU A 273 -10.84 -2.96 3.95
C GLU A 273 -9.51 -2.74 4.67
N PRO A 274 -9.12 -1.50 5.00
CA PRO A 274 -7.80 -1.18 5.56
C PRO A 274 -7.44 -1.94 6.84
N ARG A 275 -8.44 -2.26 7.68
CA ARG A 275 -8.22 -3.04 8.92
C ARG A 275 -7.66 -4.46 8.69
N GLU A 276 -7.79 -4.97 7.46
CA GLU A 276 -7.28 -6.28 7.06
C GLU A 276 -5.78 -6.26 6.73
N ALA A 277 -5.21 -5.04 6.47
CA ALA A 277 -3.81 -4.82 6.09
C ALA A 277 -2.96 -4.18 7.20
N ILE A 278 -3.30 -4.36 8.48
CA ILE A 278 -2.49 -3.87 9.58
C ILE A 278 -1.16 -4.65 9.58
N PRO A 279 0.00 -3.98 9.43
CA PRO A 279 1.28 -4.66 9.28
C PRO A 279 1.65 -5.56 10.45
N LEU A 280 1.34 -5.11 11.68
CA LEU A 280 1.58 -5.84 12.92
C LEU A 280 0.44 -5.59 13.89
N GLN A 281 -0.20 -6.65 14.36
CA GLN A 281 -1.28 -6.61 15.34
C GLN A 281 -1.13 -7.77 16.32
N GLY A 282 -1.23 -7.48 17.61
CA GLY A 282 -1.13 -8.50 18.64
C GLY A 282 -1.74 -8.06 19.96
N THR A 283 -1.64 -8.94 20.94
CA THR A 283 -2.11 -8.69 22.30
C THR A 283 -0.99 -8.93 23.30
N TRP A 284 -1.04 -8.23 24.40
CA TRP A 284 -0.18 -8.44 25.55
C TRP A 284 -1.01 -8.41 26.83
N TYR A 285 -0.49 -8.97 27.91
CA TYR A 285 -1.18 -9.09 29.20
C TYR A 285 -0.37 -8.39 30.27
N GLY A 286 -0.94 -7.33 30.82
CA GLY A 286 -0.38 -6.45 31.82
C GLY A 286 -1.35 -5.32 32.15
N SER A 287 -0.93 -4.34 32.93
CA SER A 287 -1.69 -3.10 33.14
C SER A 287 -1.47 -2.17 31.94
N SER A 288 -2.49 -1.39 31.53
CA SER A 288 -2.34 -0.38 30.46
C SER A 288 -1.20 0.62 30.77
N SER A 289 -0.91 0.86 32.06
CA SER A 289 0.22 1.69 32.50
C SER A 289 1.59 1.05 32.29
N ASP A 290 1.66 -0.24 31.95
CA ASP A 290 2.93 -0.91 31.71
C ASP A 290 3.46 -0.61 30.29
N HIS A 291 2.61 -0.23 29.34
CA HIS A 291 3.04 0.15 28.00
C HIS A 291 3.74 1.52 28.02
N LEU A 292 5.01 1.56 27.60
CA LEU A 292 5.81 2.77 27.56
C LEU A 292 5.85 3.39 26.17
N ALA A 293 6.12 2.59 25.15
CA ALA A 293 6.30 3.09 23.78
C ALA A 293 6.10 1.99 22.73
N MET A 294 5.72 2.42 21.53
CA MET A 294 5.81 1.65 20.28
C MET A 294 6.58 2.49 19.29
N ASN A 295 7.67 1.96 18.77
CA ASN A 295 8.49 2.61 17.75
C ASN A 295 8.45 1.77 16.46
N VAL A 296 8.28 2.44 15.33
CA VAL A 296 8.33 1.82 14.00
C VAL A 296 9.38 2.56 13.18
N ALA A 297 10.35 1.82 12.65
CA ALA A 297 11.36 2.36 11.75
C ALA A 297 11.40 1.53 10.46
N VAL A 298 11.35 2.17 9.31
CA VAL A 298 11.47 1.51 8.01
C VAL A 298 12.53 2.24 7.20
N ARG A 299 13.42 1.45 6.59
CA ARG A 299 14.43 1.93 5.67
C ARG A 299 14.36 1.14 4.38
N VAL A 300 14.33 1.85 3.25
CA VAL A 300 14.39 1.28 1.90
C VAL A 300 15.62 1.84 1.20
N ARG A 301 16.49 0.97 0.67
CA ARG A 301 17.70 1.34 -0.06
C ARG A 301 17.75 0.65 -1.40
N ALA A 302 18.02 1.40 -2.47
CA ALA A 302 18.37 0.81 -3.76
C ALA A 302 19.81 0.35 -3.73
N GLN A 303 20.09 -0.86 -4.27
CA GLN A 303 21.47 -1.28 -4.52
C GLN A 303 21.99 -0.56 -5.77
N GLU A 304 23.18 0.03 -5.65
CA GLU A 304 23.89 0.51 -6.82
C GLU A 304 24.21 -0.67 -7.74
N VAL A 305 23.70 -0.63 -8.95
CA VAL A 305 24.13 -1.57 -10.00
C VAL A 305 25.55 -1.20 -10.35
N SER A 306 26.53 -1.88 -9.75
CA SER A 306 27.94 -1.74 -10.15
C SER A 306 28.03 -2.10 -11.63
N SER A 307 28.14 -1.08 -12.49
CA SER A 307 28.43 -1.25 -13.90
C SER A 307 29.86 -1.80 -14.01
N ASN A 308 29.98 -3.12 -14.01
CA ASN A 308 31.23 -3.80 -14.32
C ASN A 308 31.56 -3.52 -15.79
N ARG A 309 32.09 -2.34 -16.09
CA ARG A 309 32.77 -2.08 -17.35
C ARG A 309 34.07 -2.85 -17.30
N ASN A 310 34.02 -4.11 -17.76
CA ASN A 310 35.23 -4.81 -18.12
C ASN A 310 35.94 -4.01 -19.23
N ARG A 311 37.14 -3.55 -18.91
CA ARG A 311 38.12 -3.01 -19.85
C ARG A 311 38.67 -4.16 -20.71
#